data_5f92e579efa11b988c74627328a26538
#
_entry.id   5f92e579efa11b988c74627328a26538
#
_cell.length_a   1.000
_cell.length_b   1.000
_cell.length_c   1.000
_cell.angle_alpha   90.00
_cell.angle_beta   90.00
_cell.angle_gamma   90.00
#
_symmetry.space_group_name_H-M   'P 1'
#
loop_
_entity.id
_entity.type
_entity.pdbx_description
1 polymer ?
#
loop_
_entity_poly.entity_id
_entity_poly.type
_entity_poly.pdbx_seq_one_letter_code
_entity_poly.pdbx_strand_id
1 'polypeptide(L)'
;MTTSPASHAPHAAHDAAPAGPGCVPLFWPMMLATEVFRQGQDVVDKHLRFLEEEAKLHALHHPQMATANKVRLALRTLSLREYGKAAASHAVPTLVVAPYAGHTSVIADYYQGQSLVETLLEHGVRHVFLTDWHSASEDMKDLEIDNYLADLCVVIDELGGRANLVGLCQGGWISAMIAARFPHKVQRLVLAGSPIDAGAGDGPLKQMVDRTPIRFYEDLVRTGGGLMRGSFMLQGWKNMHPDEHYFTEHVDLFQHIDDPVYLAKRETFAAWYETPIDLPGRWYLQAIRQIFKDNLLARGQYVALGKMLNLRDITCPLYLLAGERDDITTPEQVLNAAQLVGTAPEHITQRVVPGGHIGLFMGGRTLAEAWPQIAQWLCAPLKTAG
;
A
#
# COMPACT_ATOMS: atom_id res chain seq x y z
N MET A 1 64.22 -28.14 28.36
CA MET A 1 64.13 -29.42 27.71
C MET A 1 62.95 -29.36 26.75
N THR A 2 63.27 -29.32 25.56
CA THR A 2 62.69 -29.75 24.28
C THR A 2 61.27 -29.32 23.94
N THR A 3 61.31 -28.39 23.14
CA THR A 3 60.34 -27.77 22.24
C THR A 3 60.06 -28.62 21.03
N SER A 4 58.85 -28.58 20.51
CA SER A 4 58.63 -28.75 19.06
C SER A 4 57.44 -27.90 18.61
N PRO A 5 57.51 -27.24 17.48
CA PRO A 5 56.55 -26.25 17.04
C PRO A 5 55.51 -26.84 16.07
N ALA A 6 54.27 -26.40 16.16
CA ALA A 6 53.22 -26.69 15.21
C ALA A 6 53.22 -25.72 14.05
N SER A 7 53.17 -26.25 12.84
CA SER A 7 53.16 -25.52 11.57
C SER A 7 51.81 -24.91 11.31
N HIS A 8 51.80 -23.62 11.00
CA HIS A 8 50.65 -22.94 10.40
C HIS A 8 50.69 -23.10 8.87
N ALA A 9 49.62 -23.60 8.31
CA ALA A 9 49.34 -23.49 6.89
C ALA A 9 48.42 -22.25 6.64
N PRO A 10 48.64 -21.48 5.57
CA PRO A 10 47.84 -20.33 5.30
C PRO A 10 46.50 -20.69 4.60
N HIS A 11 45.41 -20.15 5.12
CA HIS A 11 44.14 -20.15 4.43
C HIS A 11 44.20 -19.22 3.22
N ALA A 12 43.98 -19.78 2.05
CA ALA A 12 43.75 -19.01 0.83
C ALA A 12 42.35 -18.38 0.90
N ALA A 13 42.29 -17.08 0.84
CA ALA A 13 41.05 -16.33 0.62
C ALA A 13 40.62 -16.54 -0.84
N HIS A 14 39.44 -17.12 -1.03
CA HIS A 14 38.77 -17.07 -2.32
C HIS A 14 38.04 -15.73 -2.44
N ASP A 15 38.57 -14.86 -3.27
CA ASP A 15 37.87 -13.70 -3.80
C ASP A 15 36.71 -14.17 -4.65
N ALA A 16 35.50 -13.96 -4.18
CA ALA A 16 34.28 -14.08 -4.97
C ALA A 16 34.08 -12.79 -5.77
N ALA A 17 34.19 -12.88 -7.08
CA ALA A 17 33.87 -11.81 -7.99
C ALA A 17 32.38 -11.42 -7.90
N PRO A 18 31.99 -10.12 -8.06
CA PRO A 18 30.60 -9.71 -8.00
C PRO A 18 29.84 -10.25 -9.22
N ALA A 19 28.72 -10.90 -8.98
CA ALA A 19 27.79 -11.32 -10.01
C ALA A 19 27.20 -10.09 -10.71
N GLY A 20 27.35 -10.02 -12.04
CA GLY A 20 26.77 -8.99 -12.88
C GLY A 20 25.25 -9.12 -12.99
N PRO A 21 24.53 -8.06 -13.38
CA PRO A 21 23.08 -8.06 -13.47
C PRO A 21 22.56 -8.88 -14.65
N GLY A 22 21.62 -9.77 -14.39
CA GLY A 22 20.67 -10.24 -15.38
C GLY A 22 21.01 -11.50 -16.15
N CYS A 23 21.02 -12.62 -15.47
CA CYS A 23 20.65 -13.91 -16.03
C CYS A 23 19.92 -14.69 -14.94
N VAL A 24 18.61 -14.81 -15.07
CA VAL A 24 17.90 -15.89 -14.38
C VAL A 24 18.53 -17.19 -14.93
N PRO A 25 19.21 -18.00 -14.12
CA PRO A 25 19.88 -19.16 -14.67
C PRO A 25 18.85 -20.08 -15.27
N LEU A 26 18.99 -20.42 -16.55
CA LEU A 26 18.25 -21.49 -17.23
C LEU A 26 18.31 -22.85 -16.46
N PHE A 27 19.14 -22.90 -15.44
CA PHE A 27 19.37 -24.03 -14.52
C PHE A 27 18.27 -24.22 -13.47
N TRP A 28 17.44 -23.22 -13.19
CA TRP A 28 16.44 -23.31 -12.15
C TRP A 28 15.38 -24.41 -12.39
N PRO A 29 14.82 -24.52 -13.61
CA PRO A 29 13.91 -25.63 -13.90
C PRO A 29 14.56 -27.00 -13.74
N MET A 30 15.84 -27.10 -14.05
CA MET A 30 16.57 -28.38 -13.93
C MET A 30 16.89 -28.79 -12.50
N MET A 31 17.16 -27.85 -11.58
CA MET A 31 17.39 -28.18 -10.18
C MET A 31 16.09 -28.61 -9.48
N LEU A 32 14.98 -27.93 -9.76
CA LEU A 32 13.64 -28.39 -9.35
C LEU A 32 13.30 -29.76 -9.96
N ALA A 33 13.63 -29.97 -11.23
CA ALA A 33 13.41 -31.25 -11.90
C ALA A 33 14.24 -32.37 -11.30
N THR A 34 15.47 -32.16 -10.83
CA THR A 34 16.28 -33.21 -10.20
C THR A 34 15.79 -33.66 -8.82
N GLU A 35 15.22 -32.76 -8.04
CA GLU A 35 14.55 -33.11 -6.77
C GLU A 35 13.21 -33.83 -7.01
N VAL A 36 12.55 -33.53 -8.10
CA VAL A 36 11.21 -34.02 -8.46
C VAL A 36 11.25 -35.19 -9.44
N PHE A 37 12.39 -35.50 -10.05
CA PHE A 37 12.57 -36.61 -11.01
C PHE A 37 12.27 -38.03 -10.41
N ARG A 38 11.92 -38.08 -9.15
CA ARG A 38 11.46 -39.29 -8.48
C ARG A 38 10.01 -39.72 -8.77
N GLN A 39 9.20 -38.90 -9.42
CA GLN A 39 7.77 -39.19 -9.60
C GLN A 39 7.22 -39.10 -11.06
N GLY A 40 8.04 -39.31 -12.07
CA GLY A 40 7.53 -39.64 -13.42
C GLY A 40 6.87 -38.48 -14.20
N GLN A 41 5.90 -38.81 -15.06
CA GLN A 41 5.28 -37.93 -16.06
C GLN A 41 4.54 -36.70 -15.49
N ASP A 42 3.98 -36.78 -14.28
CA ASP A 42 3.27 -35.69 -13.63
C ASP A 42 4.13 -34.42 -13.45
N VAL A 43 5.43 -34.58 -13.40
CA VAL A 43 6.38 -33.49 -13.21
C VAL A 43 6.58 -32.68 -14.48
N VAL A 44 6.62 -33.38 -15.63
CA VAL A 44 6.77 -32.70 -16.93
C VAL A 44 5.52 -31.83 -17.21
N ASP A 45 4.35 -32.39 -16.93
CA ASP A 45 3.09 -31.68 -17.11
C ASP A 45 2.97 -30.47 -16.15
N LYS A 46 3.38 -30.63 -14.90
CA LYS A 46 3.44 -29.51 -13.94
C LYS A 46 4.44 -28.43 -14.36
N HIS A 47 5.57 -28.85 -14.93
CA HIS A 47 6.57 -27.90 -15.41
C HIS A 47 6.08 -27.13 -16.65
N LEU A 48 5.40 -27.81 -17.58
CA LEU A 48 4.80 -27.12 -18.73
C LEU A 48 3.72 -26.13 -18.30
N ARG A 49 2.84 -26.51 -17.37
CA ARG A 49 1.84 -25.59 -16.77
C ARG A 49 2.52 -24.42 -16.05
N PHE A 50 3.59 -24.66 -15.32
CA PHE A 50 4.35 -23.59 -14.69
C PHE A 50 4.86 -22.57 -15.72
N LEU A 51 5.45 -23.03 -16.84
CA LEU A 51 5.92 -22.15 -17.91
C LEU A 51 4.76 -21.41 -18.60
N GLU A 52 3.60 -22.05 -18.76
CA GLU A 52 2.39 -21.41 -19.29
C GLU A 52 1.87 -20.33 -18.35
N GLU A 53 1.81 -20.58 -17.04
CA GLU A 53 1.38 -19.59 -16.04
C GLU A 53 2.37 -18.43 -15.90
N GLU A 54 3.67 -18.68 -15.99
CA GLU A 54 4.69 -17.63 -16.05
C GLU A 54 4.55 -16.79 -17.35
N ALA A 55 4.26 -17.43 -18.49
CA ALA A 55 4.03 -16.71 -19.74
C ALA A 55 2.80 -15.81 -19.70
N LYS A 56 1.74 -16.20 -18.97
CA LYS A 56 0.54 -15.36 -18.78
C LYS A 56 0.83 -14.05 -18.06
N LEU A 57 1.81 -14.04 -17.13
CA LEU A 57 2.21 -12.83 -16.43
C LEU A 57 2.74 -11.73 -17.37
N HIS A 58 3.25 -12.11 -18.52
CA HIS A 58 3.69 -11.16 -19.56
C HIS A 58 2.57 -10.61 -20.43
N ALA A 59 1.36 -11.17 -20.34
CA ALA A 59 0.17 -10.76 -21.10
C ALA A 59 -0.90 -10.11 -20.19
N LEU A 60 -0.46 -9.42 -19.14
CA LEU A 60 -1.34 -8.90 -18.09
C LEU A 60 -2.39 -7.93 -18.62
N HIS A 61 -3.60 -8.14 -18.18
CA HIS A 61 -4.72 -7.21 -18.38
C HIS A 61 -4.68 -6.13 -17.31
N HIS A 62 -5.19 -4.94 -17.62
CA HIS A 62 -5.36 -3.90 -16.62
C HIS A 62 -6.18 -4.41 -15.43
N PRO A 63 -5.72 -4.17 -14.19
CA PRO A 63 -6.43 -4.64 -13.01
C PRO A 63 -7.82 -4.00 -12.93
N GLN A 64 -8.81 -4.81 -12.57
CA GLN A 64 -10.21 -4.41 -12.47
C GLN A 64 -10.69 -4.45 -11.02
N MET A 65 -11.59 -3.54 -10.66
CA MET A 65 -12.30 -3.61 -9.38
C MET A 65 -13.18 -4.86 -9.34
N ALA A 66 -13.10 -5.63 -8.25
CA ALA A 66 -13.81 -6.91 -8.09
C ALA A 66 -15.32 -6.73 -7.83
N THR A 67 -15.68 -5.67 -7.11
CA THR A 67 -17.06 -5.41 -6.70
C THR A 67 -17.76 -4.48 -7.70
N ALA A 68 -19.02 -4.77 -8.00
CA ALA A 68 -19.83 -3.94 -8.89
C ALA A 68 -19.91 -2.49 -8.38
N ASN A 69 -19.54 -1.55 -9.24
CA ASN A 69 -19.47 -0.14 -8.91
C ASN A 69 -19.82 0.74 -10.11
N LYS A 70 -19.99 2.04 -9.86
CA LYS A 70 -20.15 3.06 -10.91
C LYS A 70 -19.29 4.28 -10.59
N VAL A 71 -18.85 4.98 -11.59
CA VAL A 71 -18.18 6.28 -11.43
C VAL A 71 -19.24 7.33 -11.10
N ARG A 72 -19.15 7.92 -9.92
CA ARG A 72 -20.02 8.98 -9.42
C ARG A 72 -19.53 10.38 -9.86
N LEU A 73 -18.25 10.60 -9.82
CA LEU A 73 -17.57 11.83 -10.18
C LEU A 73 -16.24 11.47 -10.86
N ALA A 74 -15.91 12.18 -11.92
CA ALA A 74 -14.62 12.08 -12.57
C ALA A 74 -13.92 13.43 -12.53
N LEU A 75 -12.75 13.45 -11.90
CA LEU A 75 -11.85 14.60 -11.83
C LEU A 75 -10.57 14.24 -12.61
N ARG A 76 -9.68 15.23 -12.76
CA ARG A 76 -8.41 15.01 -13.46
C ARG A 76 -7.51 13.98 -12.74
N THR A 77 -7.49 14.01 -11.40
CA THR A 77 -6.60 13.19 -10.58
C THR A 77 -7.20 11.85 -10.18
N LEU A 78 -8.54 11.74 -10.17
CA LEU A 78 -9.24 10.54 -9.69
C LEU A 78 -10.64 10.39 -10.30
N SER A 79 -11.12 9.15 -10.30
CA SER A 79 -12.53 8.83 -10.39
C SER A 79 -13.06 8.44 -9.00
N LEU A 80 -14.19 9.01 -8.59
CA LEU A 80 -14.90 8.58 -7.40
C LEU A 80 -15.79 7.40 -7.74
N ARG A 81 -15.47 6.22 -7.23
CA ARG A 81 -16.28 5.02 -7.41
C ARG A 81 -17.30 4.88 -6.29
N GLU A 82 -18.55 4.63 -6.65
CA GLU A 82 -19.65 4.39 -5.73
C GLU A 82 -20.01 2.90 -5.72
N TYR A 83 -20.12 2.33 -4.51
CA TYR A 83 -20.43 0.94 -4.25
C TYR A 83 -21.72 0.80 -3.43
N GLY A 84 -22.44 -0.30 -3.65
CA GLY A 84 -23.68 -0.57 -2.98
C GLY A 84 -24.88 0.16 -3.59
N LYS A 85 -26.04 0.01 -2.97
CA LYS A 85 -27.28 0.71 -3.39
C LYS A 85 -27.37 2.00 -2.60
N ALA A 86 -27.68 3.10 -3.29
CA ALA A 86 -28.03 4.35 -2.65
C ALA A 86 -29.15 4.10 -1.61
N ALA A 87 -28.78 4.09 -0.35
CA ALA A 87 -29.81 4.03 0.70
C ALA A 87 -30.43 5.42 0.79
N ALA A 88 -31.74 5.47 0.83
CA ALA A 88 -32.49 6.65 1.29
C ALA A 88 -32.24 6.80 2.80
N SER A 89 -31.05 7.20 3.18
CA SER A 89 -30.62 7.25 4.57
C SER A 89 -29.75 8.49 4.79
N HIS A 90 -30.02 9.16 5.88
CA HIS A 90 -29.16 10.22 6.43
C HIS A 90 -27.81 9.69 6.98
N ALA A 91 -27.41 8.48 6.63
CA ALA A 91 -26.14 7.90 7.04
C ALA A 91 -24.98 8.62 6.33
N VAL A 92 -23.98 9.01 7.11
CA VAL A 92 -22.78 9.66 6.60
C VAL A 92 -22.02 8.66 5.71
N PRO A 93 -21.67 9.04 4.47
CA PRO A 93 -20.96 8.16 3.55
C PRO A 93 -19.55 7.84 4.07
N THR A 94 -19.03 6.67 3.66
CA THR A 94 -17.67 6.25 3.97
C THR A 94 -16.85 6.31 2.70
N LEU A 95 -15.79 7.13 2.71
CA LEU A 95 -14.84 7.28 1.63
C LEU A 95 -13.54 6.53 1.97
N VAL A 96 -13.26 5.49 1.22
CA VAL A 96 -11.96 4.82 1.24
C VAL A 96 -11.01 5.63 0.36
N VAL A 97 -9.95 6.13 0.98
CA VAL A 97 -8.88 6.86 0.29
C VAL A 97 -7.73 5.89 0.08
N ALA A 98 -7.62 5.40 -1.14
CA ALA A 98 -6.58 4.45 -1.51
C ALA A 98 -5.18 5.09 -1.49
N PRO A 99 -4.10 4.31 -1.40
CA PRO A 99 -2.75 4.84 -1.57
C PRO A 99 -2.51 5.32 -3.01
N TYR A 100 -1.74 6.39 -3.16
CA TYR A 100 -1.23 6.87 -4.45
C TYR A 100 0.28 6.65 -4.49
N ALA A 101 0.68 5.36 -4.55
CA ALA A 101 2.04 4.89 -4.30
C ALA A 101 2.61 4.03 -5.45
N GLY A 102 2.22 4.34 -6.68
CA GLY A 102 2.69 3.63 -7.86
C GLY A 102 1.84 2.45 -8.30
N HIS A 103 0.78 2.11 -7.57
CA HIS A 103 -0.19 1.09 -7.94
C HIS A 103 -1.62 1.63 -7.96
N THR A 104 -2.51 0.94 -8.67
CA THR A 104 -3.91 1.33 -8.77
C THR A 104 -4.67 1.11 -7.47
N SER A 105 -5.82 1.79 -7.34
CA SER A 105 -6.71 1.70 -6.17
C SER A 105 -7.41 0.33 -6.03
N VAL A 106 -7.18 -0.60 -6.95
CA VAL A 106 -7.64 -1.99 -6.87
C VAL A 106 -7.17 -2.70 -5.60
N ILE A 107 -6.11 -2.22 -4.96
CA ILE A 107 -5.69 -2.71 -3.63
C ILE A 107 -6.84 -2.72 -2.59
N ALA A 108 -7.83 -1.85 -2.71
CA ALA A 108 -9.00 -1.79 -1.84
C ALA A 108 -10.16 -2.68 -2.31
N ASP A 109 -10.13 -3.18 -3.54
CA ASP A 109 -11.20 -3.98 -4.15
C ASP A 109 -10.60 -5.03 -5.10
N TYR A 110 -9.82 -5.93 -4.53
CA TYR A 110 -8.86 -6.77 -5.23
C TYR A 110 -9.48 -7.98 -5.92
N TYR A 111 -10.25 -8.80 -5.19
CA TYR A 111 -10.79 -10.06 -5.67
C TYR A 111 -12.12 -10.36 -4.98
N GLN A 112 -13.06 -10.99 -5.68
CA GLN A 112 -14.35 -11.36 -5.11
C GLN A 112 -14.16 -12.30 -3.92
N GLY A 113 -14.77 -11.97 -2.77
CA GLY A 113 -14.56 -12.65 -1.49
C GLY A 113 -13.23 -12.33 -0.81
N GLN A 114 -12.43 -11.41 -1.40
CA GLN A 114 -11.17 -10.90 -0.83
C GLN A 114 -11.01 -9.41 -1.18
N SER A 115 -12.00 -8.62 -0.79
CA SER A 115 -12.07 -7.18 -1.02
C SER A 115 -12.39 -6.44 0.27
N LEU A 116 -11.66 -5.37 0.54
CA LEU A 116 -11.95 -4.47 1.66
C LEU A 116 -13.28 -3.76 1.47
N VAL A 117 -13.58 -3.30 0.26
CA VAL A 117 -14.85 -2.67 -0.07
C VAL A 117 -16.01 -3.64 0.14
N GLU A 118 -15.92 -4.87 -0.38
CA GLU A 118 -16.91 -5.92 -0.18
C GLU A 118 -17.12 -6.20 1.31
N THR A 119 -16.04 -6.35 2.07
CA THR A 119 -16.10 -6.58 3.53
C THR A 119 -16.81 -5.45 4.26
N LEU A 120 -16.56 -4.19 3.91
CA LEU A 120 -17.27 -3.04 4.50
C LEU A 120 -18.78 -3.10 4.21
N LEU A 121 -19.16 -3.41 2.96
CA LEU A 121 -20.57 -3.52 2.55
C LEU A 121 -21.30 -4.66 3.27
N GLU A 122 -20.69 -5.84 3.36
CA GLU A 122 -21.23 -7.02 4.01
C GLU A 122 -21.46 -6.81 5.51
N HIS A 123 -20.62 -5.96 6.14
CA HIS A 123 -20.72 -5.67 7.57
C HIS A 123 -21.43 -4.36 7.90
N GLY A 124 -22.27 -3.90 6.98
CA GLY A 124 -23.29 -2.88 7.25
C GLY A 124 -22.94 -1.44 6.86
N VAL A 125 -21.73 -1.19 6.31
CA VAL A 125 -21.41 0.13 5.75
C VAL A 125 -22.11 0.27 4.40
N ARG A 126 -23.23 0.98 4.36
CA ARG A 126 -24.13 0.98 3.20
C ARG A 126 -23.70 1.88 2.03
N HIS A 127 -23.02 2.97 2.32
CA HIS A 127 -22.54 3.97 1.36
C HIS A 127 -21.02 3.97 1.36
N VAL A 128 -20.41 3.12 0.54
CA VAL A 128 -18.95 3.05 0.37
C VAL A 128 -18.57 3.71 -0.93
N PHE A 129 -17.58 4.57 -0.85
CA PHE A 129 -16.93 5.21 -1.98
C PHE A 129 -15.44 4.94 -1.93
N LEU A 130 -14.80 4.95 -3.09
CA LEU A 130 -13.36 4.72 -3.24
C LEU A 130 -12.76 5.78 -4.17
N THR A 131 -11.63 6.36 -3.77
CA THR A 131 -10.80 7.14 -4.68
C THR A 131 -10.06 6.19 -5.62
N ASP A 132 -10.37 6.26 -6.91
CA ASP A 132 -9.64 5.55 -7.95
C ASP A 132 -8.69 6.54 -8.64
N TRP A 133 -7.43 6.56 -8.16
CA TRP A 133 -6.42 7.49 -8.61
C TRP A 133 -5.99 7.23 -10.04
N HIS A 134 -5.91 8.28 -10.84
CA HIS A 134 -5.43 8.18 -12.21
C HIS A 134 -3.90 8.15 -12.28
N SER A 135 -3.37 7.37 -13.22
CA SER A 135 -1.97 7.49 -13.61
C SER A 135 -1.70 8.90 -14.10
N ALA A 136 -0.62 9.51 -13.65
CA ALA A 136 -0.28 10.87 -14.06
C ALA A 136 0.13 10.91 -15.53
N SER A 137 -0.46 11.83 -16.27
CA SER A 137 -0.04 12.20 -17.63
C SER A 137 0.97 13.34 -17.60
N GLU A 138 1.62 13.60 -18.73
CA GLU A 138 2.69 14.61 -18.82
C GLU A 138 2.22 16.01 -18.38
N ASP A 139 0.98 16.38 -18.68
CA ASP A 139 0.38 17.66 -18.27
C ASP A 139 0.09 17.72 -16.74
N MET A 140 0.15 16.59 -16.04
CA MET A 140 -0.02 16.52 -14.57
C MET A 140 1.30 16.60 -13.80
N LYS A 141 2.45 16.59 -14.46
CA LYS A 141 3.77 16.52 -13.81
C LYS A 141 4.03 17.55 -12.72
N ASP A 142 3.40 18.72 -12.82
CA ASP A 142 3.55 19.84 -11.90
C ASP A 142 2.47 19.89 -10.81
N LEU A 143 1.55 18.91 -10.76
CA LEU A 143 0.58 18.81 -9.68
C LEU A 143 1.26 18.49 -8.36
N GLU A 144 0.81 19.16 -7.30
CA GLU A 144 1.30 19.03 -5.93
C GLU A 144 0.29 18.31 -5.04
N ILE A 145 0.66 18.00 -3.81
CA ILE A 145 -0.24 17.39 -2.82
C ILE A 145 -1.48 18.25 -2.62
N ASP A 146 -1.36 19.58 -2.65
CA ASP A 146 -2.49 20.48 -2.49
C ASP A 146 -3.57 20.30 -3.59
N ASN A 147 -3.19 19.95 -4.82
CA ASN A 147 -4.17 19.66 -5.89
C ASN A 147 -5.02 18.43 -5.53
N TYR A 148 -4.40 17.38 -5.01
CA TYR A 148 -5.07 16.15 -4.58
C TYR A 148 -5.95 16.38 -3.34
N LEU A 149 -5.49 17.22 -2.40
CA LEU A 149 -6.30 17.64 -1.25
C LEU A 149 -7.51 18.47 -1.68
N ALA A 150 -7.35 19.36 -2.65
CA ALA A 150 -8.46 20.14 -3.20
C ALA A 150 -9.51 19.24 -3.87
N ASP A 151 -9.08 18.26 -4.68
CA ASP A 151 -9.96 17.31 -5.32
C ASP A 151 -10.69 16.42 -4.29
N LEU A 152 -10.01 16.00 -3.20
CA LEU A 152 -10.69 15.31 -2.09
C LEU A 152 -11.72 16.20 -1.38
N CYS A 153 -11.49 17.51 -1.25
CA CYS A 153 -12.50 18.41 -0.73
C CYS A 153 -13.74 18.44 -1.64
N VAL A 154 -13.54 18.48 -2.97
CA VAL A 154 -14.64 18.41 -3.96
C VAL A 154 -15.38 17.07 -3.83
N VAL A 155 -14.67 15.96 -3.69
CA VAL A 155 -15.26 14.63 -3.45
C VAL A 155 -16.13 14.64 -2.19
N ILE A 156 -15.63 15.15 -1.07
CA ILE A 156 -16.39 15.20 0.20
C ILE A 156 -17.61 16.11 0.06
N ASP A 157 -17.51 17.21 -0.69
CA ASP A 157 -18.64 18.11 -0.95
C ASP A 157 -19.69 17.43 -1.82
N GLU A 158 -19.32 16.66 -2.85
CA GLU A 158 -20.23 15.83 -3.65
C GLU A 158 -20.93 14.77 -2.77
N LEU A 159 -20.28 14.30 -1.72
CA LEU A 159 -20.86 13.36 -0.76
C LEU A 159 -21.74 14.00 0.31
N GLY A 160 -22.02 15.29 0.22
CA GLY A 160 -22.87 16.03 1.16
C GLY A 160 -22.09 16.83 2.22
N GLY A 161 -20.82 17.09 2.00
CA GLY A 161 -19.95 17.97 2.81
C GLY A 161 -19.34 17.29 4.05
N ARG A 162 -19.68 16.03 4.34
CA ARG A 162 -19.13 15.28 5.47
C ARG A 162 -19.06 13.78 5.17
N ALA A 163 -17.93 13.14 5.52
CA ALA A 163 -17.72 11.70 5.32
C ALA A 163 -16.98 11.05 6.49
N ASN A 164 -17.11 9.73 6.64
CA ASN A 164 -16.12 8.92 7.31
C ASN A 164 -14.96 8.70 6.34
N LEU A 165 -13.73 8.91 6.77
CA LEU A 165 -12.54 8.66 5.94
C LEU A 165 -11.85 7.37 6.39
N VAL A 166 -11.56 6.50 5.44
CA VAL A 166 -10.77 5.28 5.64
C VAL A 166 -9.52 5.42 4.77
N GLY A 167 -8.45 5.93 5.37
CA GLY A 167 -7.19 6.16 4.67
C GLY A 167 -6.28 4.95 4.74
N LEU A 168 -5.87 4.46 3.57
CA LEU A 168 -4.98 3.30 3.43
C LEU A 168 -3.58 3.80 3.06
N CYS A 169 -2.56 3.46 3.85
CA CYS A 169 -1.17 3.86 3.61
C CYS A 169 -1.05 5.38 3.37
N GLN A 170 -0.61 5.80 2.19
CA GLN A 170 -0.52 7.22 1.79
C GLN A 170 -1.89 7.92 1.82
N GLY A 171 -2.97 7.22 1.49
CA GLY A 171 -4.33 7.75 1.63
C GLY A 171 -4.66 8.16 3.07
N GLY A 172 -3.97 7.57 4.05
CA GLY A 172 -4.14 7.90 5.47
C GLY A 172 -3.57 9.27 5.83
N TRP A 173 -2.32 9.58 5.47
CA TRP A 173 -1.80 10.92 5.79
C TRP A 173 -2.50 12.02 4.98
N ILE A 174 -2.95 11.74 3.75
CA ILE A 174 -3.82 12.64 2.99
C ILE A 174 -5.15 12.87 3.75
N SER A 175 -5.78 11.80 4.25
CA SER A 175 -7.01 11.87 5.05
C SER A 175 -6.80 12.62 6.37
N ALA A 176 -5.67 12.42 7.04
CA ALA A 176 -5.30 13.16 8.24
C ALA A 176 -5.10 14.65 7.96
N MET A 177 -4.51 15.01 6.82
CA MET A 177 -4.40 16.41 6.39
C MET A 177 -5.77 17.06 6.18
N ILE A 178 -6.72 16.37 5.53
CA ILE A 178 -8.10 16.84 5.39
C ILE A 178 -8.77 17.02 6.76
N ALA A 179 -8.62 16.02 7.65
CA ALA A 179 -9.21 16.06 8.98
C ALA A 179 -8.65 17.22 9.84
N ALA A 180 -7.34 17.50 9.74
CA ALA A 180 -6.72 18.62 10.44
C ALA A 180 -7.08 19.99 9.81
N ARG A 181 -7.20 20.04 8.47
CA ARG A 181 -7.50 21.29 7.75
C ARG A 181 -8.96 21.68 7.84
N PHE A 182 -9.86 20.68 7.77
CA PHE A 182 -11.31 20.82 7.72
C PHE A 182 -12.01 19.83 8.67
N PRO A 183 -11.89 19.97 10.00
CA PRO A 183 -12.44 19.00 10.96
C PRO A 183 -13.93 18.73 10.78
N HIS A 184 -14.70 19.74 10.33
CA HIS A 184 -16.14 19.60 10.09
C HIS A 184 -16.51 18.66 8.93
N LYS A 185 -15.56 18.41 8.00
CA LYS A 185 -15.78 17.51 6.86
C LYS A 185 -15.59 16.02 7.22
N VAL A 186 -14.98 15.73 8.38
CA VAL A 186 -14.66 14.35 8.77
C VAL A 186 -15.44 13.96 10.01
N GLN A 187 -16.25 12.89 9.90
CA GLN A 187 -17.02 12.39 11.03
C GLN A 187 -16.25 11.36 11.85
N ARG A 188 -15.54 10.45 11.18
CA ARG A 188 -14.65 9.44 11.74
C ARG A 188 -13.44 9.28 10.84
N LEU A 189 -12.32 8.91 11.43
CA LEU A 189 -11.08 8.70 10.70
C LEU A 189 -10.51 7.31 11.03
N VAL A 190 -10.27 6.51 9.99
CA VAL A 190 -9.53 5.26 10.07
C VAL A 190 -8.19 5.47 9.35
N LEU A 191 -7.09 5.14 10.01
CA LEU A 191 -5.74 5.18 9.47
C LEU A 191 -5.17 3.76 9.50
N ALA A 192 -5.12 3.13 8.35
CA ALA A 192 -4.64 1.76 8.22
C ALA A 192 -3.28 1.75 7.50
N GLY A 193 -2.24 1.23 8.15
CA GLY A 193 -0.88 1.19 7.62
C GLY A 193 -0.37 2.57 7.18
N SER A 194 -0.76 3.65 7.88
CA SER A 194 -0.54 5.03 7.45
C SER A 194 0.61 5.67 8.21
N PRO A 195 1.68 6.14 7.53
CA PRO A 195 2.83 6.74 8.19
C PRO A 195 2.52 8.20 8.60
N ILE A 196 1.83 8.37 9.73
CA ILE A 196 1.51 9.71 10.28
C ILE A 196 2.74 10.34 10.93
N ASP A 197 3.54 9.53 11.61
CA ASP A 197 4.87 9.91 12.10
C ASP A 197 5.94 9.11 11.37
N ALA A 198 6.28 9.54 10.16
CA ALA A 198 7.27 8.85 9.31
C ALA A 198 8.67 8.80 9.95
N GLY A 199 8.94 9.60 10.96
CA GLY A 199 10.19 9.58 11.72
C GLY A 199 10.26 8.50 12.79
N ALA A 200 9.13 7.91 13.19
CA ALA A 200 9.07 6.90 14.22
C ALA A 200 9.49 5.50 13.73
N GLY A 201 9.90 4.66 14.66
CA GLY A 201 10.35 3.28 14.36
C GLY A 201 11.62 3.23 13.50
N ASP A 202 12.01 2.03 13.10
CA ASP A 202 13.21 1.78 12.29
C ASP A 202 12.94 0.69 11.24
N GLY A 203 12.03 0.97 10.31
CA GLY A 203 11.68 0.05 9.21
C GLY A 203 12.60 0.17 7.98
N PRO A 204 12.63 -0.86 7.13
CA PRO A 204 13.46 -0.90 5.92
C PRO A 204 13.22 0.30 4.98
N LEU A 205 11.95 0.67 4.73
CA LEU A 205 11.65 1.82 3.89
C LEU A 205 12.19 3.12 4.47
N LYS A 206 12.02 3.34 5.79
CA LYS A 206 12.57 4.52 6.47
C LYS A 206 14.08 4.59 6.32
N GLN A 207 14.78 3.49 6.60
CA GLN A 207 16.24 3.41 6.45
C GLN A 207 16.68 3.72 5.02
N MET A 208 15.99 3.18 4.02
CA MET A 208 16.27 3.46 2.61
C MET A 208 16.10 4.95 2.30
N VAL A 209 14.98 5.55 2.74
CA VAL A 209 14.71 6.97 2.50
C VAL A 209 15.72 7.86 3.21
N ASP A 210 16.09 7.55 4.46
CA ASP A 210 17.06 8.34 5.24
C ASP A 210 18.45 8.33 4.60
N ARG A 211 18.90 7.18 4.11
CA ARG A 211 20.22 7.00 3.48
C ARG A 211 20.30 7.55 2.06
N THR A 212 19.16 7.63 1.36
CA THR A 212 19.15 8.04 -0.06
C THR A 212 19.06 9.56 -0.15
N PRO A 213 20.04 10.25 -0.79
CA PRO A 213 19.99 11.70 -0.97
C PRO A 213 18.78 12.11 -1.81
N ILE A 214 18.19 13.27 -1.51
CA ILE A 214 17.03 13.79 -2.26
C ILE A 214 17.31 13.90 -3.76
N ARG A 215 18.55 14.21 -4.13
CA ARG A 215 19.00 14.32 -5.53
C ARG A 215 18.76 13.04 -6.33
N PHE A 216 18.86 11.87 -5.71
CA PHE A 216 18.55 10.60 -6.37
C PHE A 216 17.09 10.57 -6.87
N TYR A 217 16.14 10.98 -6.03
CA TYR A 217 14.73 11.04 -6.39
C TYR A 217 14.45 12.14 -7.43
N GLU A 218 15.16 13.28 -7.34
CA GLU A 218 15.09 14.34 -8.35
C GLU A 218 15.59 13.85 -9.72
N ASP A 219 16.66 13.05 -9.73
CA ASP A 219 17.23 12.45 -10.95
C ASP A 219 16.25 11.43 -11.56
N LEU A 220 15.55 10.61 -10.76
CA LEU A 220 14.51 9.70 -11.24
C LEU A 220 13.35 10.47 -11.91
N VAL A 221 12.84 11.51 -11.24
CA VAL A 221 11.77 12.37 -11.79
C VAL A 221 12.21 13.04 -13.10
N ARG A 222 13.44 13.56 -13.14
CA ARG A 222 14.00 14.16 -14.36
C ARG A 222 14.10 13.15 -15.49
N THR A 223 14.58 11.93 -15.22
CA THR A 223 14.68 10.84 -16.20
C THR A 223 13.27 10.41 -16.68
N GLY A 224 12.28 10.47 -15.82
CA GLY A 224 10.88 10.21 -16.14
C GLY A 224 10.16 11.33 -16.89
N GLY A 225 10.87 12.41 -17.32
CA GLY A 225 10.27 13.53 -18.05
C GLY A 225 9.40 14.44 -17.16
N GLY A 226 9.72 14.53 -15.87
CA GLY A 226 8.94 15.28 -14.87
C GLY A 226 7.91 14.45 -14.13
N LEU A 227 7.78 13.17 -14.46
CA LEU A 227 6.95 12.21 -13.74
C LEU A 227 7.83 11.25 -12.93
N MET A 228 7.36 10.79 -11.80
CA MET A 228 7.87 9.58 -11.19
C MET A 228 7.20 8.39 -11.87
N ARG A 229 7.95 7.70 -12.71
CA ARG A 229 7.43 6.55 -13.45
C ARG A 229 7.10 5.41 -12.49
N GLY A 230 5.90 4.83 -12.65
CA GLY A 230 5.47 3.68 -11.87
C GLY A 230 6.43 2.49 -12.01
N SER A 231 7.04 2.29 -13.19
CA SER A 231 8.06 1.27 -13.41
C SER A 231 9.31 1.45 -12.54
N PHE A 232 9.72 2.70 -12.26
CA PHE A 232 10.85 2.96 -11.34
C PHE A 232 10.47 2.62 -9.90
N MET A 233 9.25 2.94 -9.48
CA MET A 233 8.73 2.58 -8.17
C MET A 233 8.61 1.07 -8.01
N LEU A 234 8.03 0.38 -8.98
CA LEU A 234 7.92 -1.08 -9.00
C LEU A 234 9.29 -1.75 -8.84
N GLN A 235 10.30 -1.27 -9.60
CA GLN A 235 11.66 -1.78 -9.45
C GLN A 235 12.22 -1.52 -8.04
N GLY A 236 11.89 -0.38 -7.43
CA GLY A 236 12.25 -0.07 -6.04
C GLY A 236 11.63 -1.06 -5.05
N TRP A 237 10.33 -1.36 -5.20
CA TRP A 237 9.64 -2.34 -4.35
C TRP A 237 10.22 -3.74 -4.49
N LYS A 238 10.46 -4.21 -5.72
CA LYS A 238 11.10 -5.51 -5.99
C LYS A 238 12.49 -5.62 -5.38
N ASN A 239 13.26 -4.54 -5.38
CA ASN A 239 14.62 -4.51 -4.80
C ASN A 239 14.63 -4.50 -3.26
N MET A 240 13.51 -4.20 -2.59
CA MET A 240 13.43 -4.30 -1.13
C MET A 240 13.40 -5.76 -0.64
N HIS A 241 12.80 -6.67 -1.40
CA HIS A 241 12.64 -8.09 -1.05
C HIS A 241 12.97 -9.01 -2.22
N PRO A 242 14.23 -9.03 -2.69
CA PRO A 242 14.60 -9.80 -3.88
C PRO A 242 14.37 -11.31 -3.72
N ASP A 243 14.64 -11.87 -2.52
CA ASP A 243 14.51 -13.31 -2.27
C ASP A 243 13.05 -13.78 -2.27
N GLU A 244 12.13 -12.97 -1.77
CA GLU A 244 10.69 -13.27 -1.79
C GLU A 244 10.14 -13.28 -3.21
N HIS A 245 10.50 -12.29 -4.02
CA HIS A 245 10.01 -12.16 -5.39
C HIS A 245 10.57 -13.21 -6.35
N TYR A 246 11.84 -13.57 -6.21
CA TYR A 246 12.48 -14.46 -7.19
C TYR A 246 12.48 -15.92 -6.78
N PHE A 247 12.30 -16.24 -5.51
CA PHE A 247 12.40 -17.63 -5.02
C PHE A 247 11.08 -18.14 -4.46
N THR A 248 10.52 -17.46 -3.46
CA THR A 248 9.35 -17.94 -2.71
C THR A 248 8.12 -18.03 -3.60
N GLU A 249 7.90 -17.02 -4.45
CA GLU A 249 6.74 -16.98 -5.37
C GLU A 249 6.77 -18.14 -6.40
N HIS A 250 7.95 -18.52 -6.90
CA HIS A 250 8.08 -19.60 -7.85
C HIS A 250 7.84 -20.97 -7.21
N VAL A 251 8.32 -21.17 -5.97
CA VAL A 251 8.08 -22.40 -5.20
C VAL A 251 6.60 -22.54 -4.84
N ASP A 252 5.98 -21.45 -4.40
CA ASP A 252 4.54 -21.42 -4.06
C ASP A 252 3.68 -21.70 -5.30
N LEU A 253 4.00 -21.12 -6.45
CA LEU A 253 3.31 -21.42 -7.71
C LEU A 253 3.40 -22.89 -8.05
N PHE A 254 4.59 -23.49 -7.95
CA PHE A 254 4.77 -24.89 -8.29
C PHE A 254 4.00 -25.82 -7.34
N GLN A 255 3.93 -25.46 -6.05
CA GLN A 255 3.18 -26.25 -5.06
C GLN A 255 1.67 -26.21 -5.26
N HIS A 256 1.14 -25.10 -5.80
CA HIS A 256 -0.29 -24.84 -5.97
C HIS A 256 -0.73 -24.82 -7.45
N ILE A 257 0.09 -25.37 -8.36
CA ILE A 257 -0.15 -25.32 -9.80
C ILE A 257 -1.46 -26.03 -10.22
N ASP A 258 -1.95 -26.94 -9.41
CA ASP A 258 -3.19 -27.66 -9.62
C ASP A 258 -4.41 -26.99 -8.94
N ASP A 259 -4.22 -25.88 -8.22
CA ASP A 259 -5.30 -25.13 -7.56
C ASP A 259 -5.77 -23.94 -8.43
N PRO A 260 -6.90 -24.06 -9.13
CA PRO A 260 -7.40 -23.01 -10.00
C PRO A 260 -7.78 -21.71 -9.26
N VAL A 261 -8.15 -21.79 -7.98
CA VAL A 261 -8.48 -20.62 -7.17
C VAL A 261 -7.21 -19.86 -6.82
N TYR A 262 -6.15 -20.58 -6.46
CA TYR A 262 -4.83 -20.00 -6.22
C TYR A 262 -4.31 -19.30 -7.47
N LEU A 263 -4.36 -19.96 -8.63
CA LEU A 263 -3.89 -19.42 -9.90
C LEU A 263 -4.65 -18.14 -10.30
N ALA A 264 -5.98 -18.13 -10.18
CA ALA A 264 -6.79 -16.95 -10.49
C ALA A 264 -6.47 -15.76 -9.56
N LYS A 265 -6.26 -16.00 -8.28
CA LYS A 265 -5.85 -14.96 -7.32
C LYS A 265 -4.44 -14.42 -7.63
N ARG A 266 -3.52 -15.31 -7.95
CA ARG A 266 -2.14 -14.95 -8.32
C ARG A 266 -2.13 -14.11 -9.60
N GLU A 267 -2.88 -14.50 -10.62
CA GLU A 267 -3.02 -13.73 -11.86
C GLU A 267 -3.59 -12.32 -11.59
N THR A 268 -4.63 -12.23 -10.77
CA THR A 268 -5.21 -10.94 -10.37
C THR A 268 -4.21 -10.09 -9.58
N PHE A 269 -3.46 -10.69 -8.67
CA PHE A 269 -2.41 -9.99 -7.92
C PHE A 269 -1.30 -9.50 -8.85
N ALA A 270 -0.82 -10.35 -9.73
CA ALA A 270 0.19 -9.99 -10.71
C ALA A 270 -0.28 -8.88 -11.65
N ALA A 271 -1.54 -8.95 -12.13
CA ALA A 271 -2.14 -7.90 -12.94
C ALA A 271 -2.13 -6.54 -12.22
N TRP A 272 -2.42 -6.52 -10.92
CA TRP A 272 -2.33 -5.30 -10.12
C TRP A 272 -0.89 -4.87 -9.86
N TYR A 273 -0.02 -5.79 -9.44
CA TYR A 273 1.35 -5.49 -9.00
C TYR A 273 2.27 -5.09 -10.16
N GLU A 274 2.17 -5.79 -11.30
CA GLU A 274 2.99 -5.57 -12.48
C GLU A 274 2.48 -4.45 -13.40
N THR A 275 1.32 -3.84 -13.07
CA THR A 275 0.75 -2.71 -13.83
C THR A 275 0.77 -1.43 -12.99
N PRO A 276 1.96 -0.84 -12.77
CA PRO A 276 2.09 0.36 -11.96
C PRO A 276 1.54 1.59 -12.69
N ILE A 277 1.23 2.62 -11.89
CA ILE A 277 0.81 3.95 -12.38
C ILE A 277 1.90 4.99 -12.12
N ASP A 278 1.99 5.98 -13.00
CA ASP A 278 2.89 7.13 -12.88
C ASP A 278 2.34 8.16 -11.87
N LEU A 279 3.22 8.88 -11.19
CA LEU A 279 2.87 9.97 -10.30
C LEU A 279 3.45 11.31 -10.82
N PRO A 280 2.78 12.47 -10.52
CA PRO A 280 3.38 13.77 -10.77
C PRO A 280 4.70 13.91 -10.02
N GLY A 281 5.74 14.37 -10.71
CA GLY A 281 7.06 14.45 -10.09
C GLY A 281 7.12 15.41 -8.91
N ARG A 282 6.39 16.55 -9.00
CA ARG A 282 6.31 17.51 -7.88
C ARG A 282 5.63 16.90 -6.67
N TRP A 283 4.49 16.22 -6.84
CA TRP A 283 3.79 15.53 -5.77
C TRP A 283 4.71 14.49 -5.09
N TYR A 284 5.39 13.67 -5.90
CA TYR A 284 6.28 12.64 -5.39
C TYR A 284 7.46 13.21 -4.59
N LEU A 285 8.15 14.23 -5.15
CA LEU A 285 9.26 14.88 -4.46
C LEU A 285 8.82 15.60 -3.18
N GLN A 286 7.63 16.20 -3.19
CA GLN A 286 7.03 16.82 -2.02
C GLN A 286 6.76 15.78 -0.94
N ALA A 287 6.18 14.62 -1.28
CA ALA A 287 5.95 13.52 -0.34
C ALA A 287 7.28 13.01 0.25
N ILE A 288 8.28 12.69 -0.58
CA ILE A 288 9.59 12.22 -0.11
C ILE A 288 10.23 13.25 0.84
N ARG A 289 10.27 14.52 0.43
CA ARG A 289 10.94 15.56 1.21
C ARG A 289 10.19 15.89 2.49
N GLN A 290 8.92 16.27 2.37
CA GLN A 290 8.17 16.88 3.47
C GLN A 290 7.55 15.86 4.44
N ILE A 291 7.10 14.70 3.92
CA ILE A 291 6.48 13.66 4.75
C ILE A 291 7.54 12.70 5.28
N PHE A 292 8.34 12.11 4.41
CA PHE A 292 9.25 11.04 4.83
C PHE A 292 10.58 11.55 5.41
N LYS A 293 11.27 12.53 4.77
CA LYS A 293 12.57 13.01 5.26
C LYS A 293 12.43 14.03 6.40
N ASP A 294 11.62 15.06 6.18
CA ASP A 294 11.51 16.18 7.12
C ASP A 294 10.44 15.93 8.19
N ASN A 295 9.55 14.93 7.96
CA ASN A 295 8.46 14.55 8.87
C ASN A 295 7.61 15.74 9.32
N LEU A 296 7.31 16.67 8.39
CA LEU A 296 6.68 17.94 8.71
C LEU A 296 5.26 17.78 9.25
N LEU A 297 4.56 16.70 8.84
CA LEU A 297 3.19 16.44 9.29
C LEU A 297 3.15 16.17 10.80
N ALA A 298 3.95 15.22 11.28
CA ALA A 298 4.03 14.90 12.70
C ALA A 298 4.57 16.07 13.54
N ARG A 299 5.47 16.88 12.96
CA ARG A 299 6.02 18.07 13.61
C ARG A 299 5.08 19.26 13.65
N GLY A 300 3.88 19.19 13.01
CA GLY A 300 2.95 20.31 12.92
C GLY A 300 3.49 21.48 12.09
N GLN A 301 4.35 21.21 11.13
CA GLN A 301 5.02 22.20 10.26
C GLN A 301 4.61 22.06 8.79
N TYR A 302 3.76 21.11 8.45
CA TYR A 302 3.27 20.92 7.09
C TYR A 302 2.24 22.01 6.74
N VAL A 303 2.41 22.63 5.58
CA VAL A 303 1.45 23.61 5.04
C VAL A 303 0.61 22.93 3.96
N ALA A 304 -0.71 22.87 4.17
CA ALA A 304 -1.67 22.36 3.19
C ALA A 304 -2.78 23.37 2.93
N LEU A 305 -3.10 23.56 1.67
CA LEU A 305 -4.13 24.51 1.21
C LEU A 305 -3.99 25.88 1.89
N GLY A 306 -2.75 26.41 1.90
CA GLY A 306 -2.40 27.72 2.44
C GLY A 306 -2.43 27.86 3.97
N LYS A 307 -2.59 26.76 4.73
CA LYS A 307 -2.59 26.80 6.20
C LYS A 307 -1.60 25.78 6.77
N MET A 308 -0.81 26.21 7.77
CA MET A 308 -0.02 25.28 8.57
C MET A 308 -0.95 24.35 9.36
N LEU A 309 -0.76 23.03 9.20
CA LEU A 309 -1.58 22.02 9.84
C LEU A 309 -1.13 21.78 11.28
N ASN A 310 -2.11 21.57 12.14
CA ASN A 310 -1.89 21.03 13.47
C ASN A 310 -2.73 19.74 13.59
N LEU A 311 -2.09 18.61 13.79
CA LEU A 311 -2.81 17.34 13.95
C LEU A 311 -3.72 17.34 15.18
N ARG A 312 -3.49 18.22 16.18
CA ARG A 312 -4.41 18.42 17.31
C ARG A 312 -5.77 18.97 16.92
N ASP A 313 -5.91 19.53 15.70
CA ASP A 313 -7.21 19.94 15.17
C ASP A 313 -8.07 18.72 14.76
N ILE A 314 -7.50 17.51 14.69
CA ILE A 314 -8.24 16.25 14.50
C ILE A 314 -8.85 15.87 15.85
N THR A 315 -10.16 16.01 15.96
CA THR A 315 -10.93 15.71 17.19
C THR A 315 -12.02 14.67 16.99
N CYS A 316 -12.21 14.20 15.74
CA CYS A 316 -13.16 13.14 15.44
C CYS A 316 -12.66 11.79 16.01
N PRO A 317 -13.56 10.79 16.24
CA PRO A 317 -13.16 9.44 16.61
C PRO A 317 -12.15 8.86 15.63
N LEU A 318 -11.10 8.22 16.17
CA LEU A 318 -9.95 7.73 15.42
C LEU A 318 -9.76 6.23 15.61
N TYR A 319 -9.55 5.53 14.52
CA TYR A 319 -9.16 4.12 14.51
C TYR A 319 -7.80 3.96 13.83
N LEU A 320 -6.85 3.35 14.52
CA LEU A 320 -5.50 3.08 14.03
C LEU A 320 -5.33 1.57 13.83
N LEU A 321 -4.99 1.16 12.61
CA LEU A 321 -4.71 -0.24 12.25
C LEU A 321 -3.27 -0.35 11.75
N ALA A 322 -2.45 -1.17 12.38
CA ALA A 322 -1.07 -1.43 12.00
C ALA A 322 -0.81 -2.93 11.82
N GLY A 323 0.14 -3.28 10.95
CA GLY A 323 0.62 -4.65 10.76
C GLY A 323 1.84 -4.91 11.65
N GLU A 324 1.84 -6.03 12.36
CA GLU A 324 2.94 -6.40 13.27
C GLU A 324 4.29 -6.51 12.55
N ARG A 325 4.25 -6.97 11.29
CA ARG A 325 5.43 -7.18 10.45
C ARG A 325 5.40 -6.27 9.22
N ASP A 326 4.81 -5.08 9.38
CA ASP A 326 4.77 -4.07 8.32
C ASP A 326 6.14 -3.39 8.22
N ASP A 327 6.85 -3.65 7.15
CA ASP A 327 8.18 -3.15 6.84
C ASP A 327 8.17 -1.88 5.97
N ILE A 328 7.02 -1.53 5.42
CA ILE A 328 6.76 -0.29 4.69
C ILE A 328 6.42 0.83 5.67
N THR A 329 5.43 0.57 6.56
CA THR A 329 4.98 1.51 7.58
C THR A 329 4.92 0.79 8.92
N THR A 330 5.93 1.00 9.74
CA THR A 330 6.02 0.29 11.03
C THR A 330 4.86 0.64 11.95
N PRO A 331 4.51 -0.25 12.92
CA PRO A 331 3.44 0.04 13.88
C PRO A 331 3.60 1.40 14.57
N GLU A 332 4.82 1.80 14.90
CA GLU A 332 5.11 3.07 15.58
C GLU A 332 4.71 4.27 14.68
N GLN A 333 4.95 4.20 13.39
CA GLN A 333 4.60 5.28 12.45
C GLN A 333 3.08 5.52 12.39
N VAL A 334 2.29 4.47 12.57
CA VAL A 334 0.82 4.54 12.62
C VAL A 334 0.33 4.94 14.00
N LEU A 335 0.78 4.23 15.04
CA LEU A 335 0.23 4.34 16.40
C LEU A 335 0.60 5.65 17.09
N ASN A 336 1.73 6.27 16.74
CA ASN A 336 2.12 7.58 17.28
C ASN A 336 1.08 8.68 16.92
N ALA A 337 0.24 8.48 15.92
CA ALA A 337 -0.86 9.38 15.62
C ALA A 337 -1.74 9.65 16.86
N ALA A 338 -1.93 8.66 17.74
CA ALA A 338 -2.71 8.79 18.98
C ALA A 338 -2.18 9.88 19.93
N GLN A 339 -0.87 10.16 19.87
CA GLN A 339 -0.22 11.19 20.68
C GLN A 339 -0.26 12.58 20.02
N LEU A 340 -0.43 12.62 18.70
CA LEU A 340 -0.35 13.84 17.89
C LEU A 340 -1.70 14.51 17.68
N VAL A 341 -2.79 13.75 17.70
CA VAL A 341 -4.15 14.25 17.46
C VAL A 341 -4.77 14.88 18.71
N GLY A 342 -5.84 15.65 18.52
CA GLY A 342 -6.66 16.23 19.59
C GLY A 342 -7.87 15.37 19.99
N THR A 343 -8.04 14.21 19.37
CA THR A 343 -9.09 13.25 19.73
C THR A 343 -8.90 12.77 21.17
N ALA A 344 -9.96 12.79 21.97
CA ALA A 344 -9.92 12.29 23.34
C ALA A 344 -9.54 10.80 23.38
N PRO A 345 -8.70 10.36 24.33
CA PRO A 345 -8.16 8.98 24.36
C PRO A 345 -9.24 7.88 24.31
N GLU A 346 -10.40 8.11 24.93
CA GLU A 346 -11.56 7.20 24.94
C GLU A 346 -12.23 7.05 23.55
N HIS A 347 -11.91 7.93 22.60
CA HIS A 347 -12.36 7.89 21.22
C HIS A 347 -11.29 7.44 20.24
N ILE A 348 -10.13 6.99 20.73
CA ILE A 348 -9.05 6.40 19.95
C ILE A 348 -9.07 4.88 20.13
N THR A 349 -9.19 4.16 19.03
CA THR A 349 -9.03 2.71 18.98
C THR A 349 -7.72 2.39 18.27
N GLN A 350 -6.91 1.53 18.88
CA GLN A 350 -5.65 1.07 18.31
C GLN A 350 -5.69 -0.45 18.17
N ARG A 351 -5.23 -0.95 17.03
CA ARG A 351 -5.14 -2.38 16.77
C ARG A 351 -3.90 -2.70 15.96
N VAL A 352 -3.15 -3.71 16.41
CA VAL A 352 -2.09 -4.35 15.65
C VAL A 352 -2.57 -5.72 15.22
N VAL A 353 -2.36 -6.09 13.96
CA VAL A 353 -2.74 -7.38 13.39
C VAL A 353 -1.51 -8.09 12.85
N PRO A 354 -1.48 -9.44 12.85
CA PRO A 354 -0.42 -10.18 12.19
C PRO A 354 -0.37 -9.89 10.69
N GLY A 355 0.81 -9.76 10.13
CA GLY A 355 1.02 -9.58 8.68
C GLY A 355 1.81 -8.32 8.32
N GLY A 356 2.14 -8.22 7.05
CA GLY A 356 2.85 -7.09 6.43
C GLY A 356 1.90 -6.07 5.81
N HIS A 357 2.47 -5.09 5.11
CA HIS A 357 1.78 -3.90 4.62
C HIS A 357 0.59 -4.20 3.69
N ILE A 358 0.82 -4.90 2.59
CA ILE A 358 -0.24 -5.25 1.62
C ILE A 358 -1.30 -6.13 2.27
N GLY A 359 -0.88 -7.02 3.19
CA GLY A 359 -1.78 -7.88 3.96
C GLY A 359 -2.81 -7.14 4.79
N LEU A 360 -2.57 -5.88 5.17
CA LEU A 360 -3.56 -5.03 5.85
C LEU A 360 -4.80 -4.76 4.99
N PHE A 361 -4.65 -4.71 3.67
CA PHE A 361 -5.71 -4.29 2.74
C PHE A 361 -6.28 -5.44 1.92
N MET A 362 -5.42 -6.40 1.52
CA MET A 362 -5.77 -7.53 0.65
C MET A 362 -5.71 -8.88 1.36
N GLY A 363 -5.08 -8.96 2.54
CA GLY A 363 -4.87 -10.22 3.24
C GLY A 363 -6.17 -10.82 3.77
N GLY A 364 -6.52 -12.05 3.36
CA GLY A 364 -7.76 -12.73 3.74
C GLY A 364 -7.98 -12.77 5.24
N ARG A 365 -6.93 -12.97 6.04
CA ARG A 365 -7.04 -12.97 7.50
C ARG A 365 -7.43 -11.61 8.07
N THR A 366 -6.78 -10.54 7.62
CA THR A 366 -7.10 -9.17 8.08
C THR A 366 -8.50 -8.75 7.66
N LEU A 367 -8.90 -9.11 6.43
CA LEU A 367 -10.25 -8.88 5.91
C LEU A 367 -11.31 -9.63 6.74
N ALA A 368 -11.03 -10.85 7.19
CA ALA A 368 -11.97 -11.63 7.99
C ALA A 368 -12.01 -11.22 9.48
N GLU A 369 -10.89 -10.79 10.07
CA GLU A 369 -10.79 -10.58 11.52
C GLU A 369 -10.81 -9.11 11.95
N ALA A 370 -10.26 -8.20 11.15
CA ALA A 370 -10.12 -6.79 11.52
C ALA A 370 -11.15 -5.88 10.88
N TRP A 371 -11.34 -5.98 9.57
CA TRP A 371 -12.23 -5.09 8.83
C TRP A 371 -13.70 -5.20 9.21
N PRO A 372 -14.27 -6.37 9.61
CA PRO A 372 -15.61 -6.44 10.17
C PRO A 372 -15.80 -5.59 11.43
N GLN A 373 -14.80 -5.53 12.30
CA GLN A 373 -14.84 -4.70 13.51
C GLN A 373 -14.72 -3.21 13.17
N ILE A 374 -13.92 -2.85 12.17
CA ILE A 374 -13.83 -1.47 11.67
C ILE A 374 -15.17 -1.06 11.06
N ALA A 375 -15.82 -1.93 10.28
CA ALA A 375 -17.13 -1.67 9.71
C ALA A 375 -18.20 -1.45 10.81
N GLN A 376 -18.22 -2.28 11.84
CA GLN A 376 -19.10 -2.10 13.01
C GLN A 376 -18.81 -0.79 13.73
N TRP A 377 -17.53 -0.43 13.92
CA TRP A 377 -17.12 0.82 14.53
C TRP A 377 -17.55 2.03 13.70
N LEU A 378 -17.45 1.96 12.36
CA LEU A 378 -17.94 3.00 11.44
C LEU A 378 -19.46 3.18 11.53
N CYS A 379 -20.24 2.11 11.75
CA CYS A 379 -21.68 2.12 11.84
C CYS A 379 -22.23 2.45 13.25
N ALA A 380 -21.39 2.37 14.28
CA ALA A 380 -21.81 2.61 15.65
C ALA A 380 -22.35 4.04 15.85
N PRO A 381 -23.35 4.29 16.70
CA PRO A 381 -23.76 5.65 17.08
C PRO A 381 -22.58 6.45 17.60
N LEU A 382 -22.53 7.74 17.28
CA LEU A 382 -21.56 8.63 17.95
C LEU A 382 -21.99 8.74 19.43
N LYS A 383 -21.06 8.45 20.34
CA LYS A 383 -21.29 8.77 21.74
C LYS A 383 -21.35 10.30 21.83
N THR A 384 -22.50 10.83 22.17
CA THR A 384 -22.62 12.25 22.51
C THR A 384 -21.76 12.51 23.73
N ALA A 385 -20.86 13.50 23.62
CA ALA A 385 -20.18 14.00 24.80
C ALA A 385 -21.26 14.47 25.78
N GLY A 386 -21.36 13.82 26.91
CA GLY A 386 -22.25 14.23 28.00
C GLY A 386 -21.78 15.52 28.66
#